data_3c2a39c21631caa5cb6ad6e6103c677e
#
_entry.id   3c2a39c21631caa5cb6ad6e6103c677e
#
_cell.length_a   1.000
_cell.length_b   1.000
_cell.length_c   1.000
_cell.angle_alpha   90.00
_cell.angle_beta   90.00
_cell.angle_gamma   90.00
#
_symmetry.space_group_name_H-M   'P 1'
#
loop_
_entity.id
_entity.type
_entity.pdbx_description
1 polymer ?
#
loop_
_entity_poly.entity_id
_entity_poly.type
_entity_poly.pdbx_seq_one_letter_code
_entity_poly.pdbx_strand_id
1 'polypeptide(L)'
;MSPIGSPDNVWLKPLRFEVALTVYLATLAWFAGWLPQGVTTTRWYRIYSACVVWAIAAEIIWIGGAASLGIASHFNESSPILGWTYRLMGGLAVLLTSSALVYGILILRNPNSRLDPAFKLSVGLGLVLTFVLTVAVAGYMANSGGHFVGISSTNAPGAPLMGWARDHGDLRVPHFFATHAMHFIPAFGFLAALALPHRRRTAPPLASAPSSPSSSPTRLARR
;
A
#
# COMPACT_ATOMS: atom_id res chain seq x y z
N MET A 1 -31.96 -11.77 -13.22
CA MET A 1 -30.79 -11.29 -12.46
C MET A 1 -30.41 -12.33 -11.42
N SER A 2 -29.23 -12.91 -11.50
CA SER A 2 -28.75 -13.88 -10.49
C SER A 2 -28.60 -13.19 -9.12
N PRO A 3 -28.89 -13.87 -8.00
CA PRO A 3 -28.74 -13.29 -6.66
C PRO A 3 -27.29 -12.81 -6.41
N ILE A 4 -27.16 -11.72 -5.63
CA ILE A 4 -25.84 -11.28 -5.19
C ILE A 4 -25.20 -12.42 -4.38
N GLY A 5 -24.03 -12.90 -4.80
CA GLY A 5 -23.35 -14.03 -4.18
C GLY A 5 -23.33 -15.32 -4.99
N SER A 6 -24.10 -15.41 -6.09
CA SER A 6 -23.96 -16.53 -7.02
C SER A 6 -22.67 -16.38 -7.86
N PRO A 7 -22.01 -17.50 -8.27
CA PRO A 7 -20.81 -17.44 -9.12
C PRO A 7 -21.02 -16.68 -10.44
N ASP A 8 -22.24 -16.65 -10.92
CA ASP A 8 -22.63 -16.05 -12.21
C ASP A 8 -23.02 -14.56 -12.08
N ASN A 9 -22.92 -13.96 -10.88
CA ASN A 9 -23.30 -12.56 -10.69
C ASN A 9 -22.19 -11.63 -11.15
N VAL A 10 -22.41 -10.94 -12.27
CA VAL A 10 -21.47 -10.01 -12.88
C VAL A 10 -21.06 -8.85 -11.97
N TRP A 11 -21.89 -8.50 -10.96
CA TRP A 11 -21.65 -7.41 -10.02
C TRP A 11 -20.72 -7.77 -8.86
N LEU A 12 -20.42 -9.05 -8.65
CA LEU A 12 -19.49 -9.47 -7.60
C LEU A 12 -18.08 -8.90 -7.77
N LYS A 13 -17.62 -8.78 -9.01
CA LYS A 13 -16.28 -8.25 -9.31
C LYS A 13 -16.18 -6.76 -9.03
N PRO A 14 -17.08 -5.87 -9.54
CA PRO A 14 -17.12 -4.48 -9.14
C PRO A 14 -17.19 -4.32 -7.63
N LEU A 15 -18.10 -5.00 -6.95
CA LEU A 15 -18.28 -4.90 -5.50
C LEU A 15 -16.99 -5.22 -4.74
N ARG A 16 -16.32 -6.33 -5.07
CA ARG A 16 -15.05 -6.71 -4.42
C ARG A 16 -13.95 -5.68 -4.66
N PHE A 17 -13.89 -5.14 -5.88
CA PHE A 17 -12.93 -4.09 -6.23
C PHE A 17 -13.18 -2.81 -5.43
N GLU A 18 -14.43 -2.34 -5.36
CA GLU A 18 -14.80 -1.13 -4.63
C GLU A 18 -14.57 -1.27 -3.12
N VAL A 19 -14.87 -2.42 -2.52
CA VAL A 19 -14.58 -2.70 -1.11
C VAL A 19 -13.07 -2.66 -0.87
N ALA A 20 -12.28 -3.35 -1.69
CA ALA A 20 -10.81 -3.35 -1.57
C ALA A 20 -10.23 -1.95 -1.73
N LEU A 21 -10.73 -1.18 -2.72
CA LEU A 21 -10.32 0.19 -2.96
C LEU A 21 -10.68 1.13 -1.80
N THR A 22 -11.86 0.95 -1.22
CA THR A 22 -12.29 1.72 -0.03
C THR A 22 -11.35 1.49 1.15
N VAL A 23 -11.01 0.23 1.44
CA VAL A 23 -10.06 -0.12 2.51
C VAL A 23 -8.67 0.45 2.21
N TYR A 24 -8.21 0.35 0.97
CA TYR A 24 -6.94 0.91 0.52
C TYR A 24 -6.88 2.43 0.74
N LEU A 25 -7.88 3.16 0.27
CA LEU A 25 -7.93 4.62 0.39
C LEU A 25 -8.10 5.08 1.84
N ALA A 26 -8.91 4.40 2.64
CA ALA A 26 -9.06 4.68 4.07
C ALA A 26 -7.72 4.51 4.81
N THR A 27 -6.96 3.48 4.45
CA THR A 27 -5.63 3.25 5.02
C THR A 27 -4.64 4.35 4.62
N LEU A 28 -4.62 4.75 3.35
CA LEU A 28 -3.79 5.88 2.92
C LEU A 28 -4.21 7.19 3.58
N ALA A 29 -5.50 7.44 3.73
CA ALA A 29 -6.01 8.63 4.43
C ALA A 29 -5.53 8.66 5.88
N TRP A 30 -5.53 7.51 6.57
CA TRP A 30 -4.99 7.42 7.91
C TRP A 30 -3.47 7.67 7.93
N PHE A 31 -2.73 7.04 7.03
CA PHE A 31 -1.28 7.21 6.94
C PHE A 31 -0.84 8.60 6.48
N ALA A 32 -1.76 9.38 5.85
CA ALA A 32 -1.49 10.76 5.48
C ALA A 32 -1.09 11.65 6.66
N GLY A 33 -1.57 11.32 7.88
CA GLY A 33 -1.18 12.03 9.11
C GLY A 33 0.32 11.94 9.44
N TRP A 34 1.06 11.02 8.84
CA TRP A 34 2.51 10.84 9.06
C TRP A 34 3.37 11.32 7.90
N LEU A 35 2.78 11.92 6.89
CA LEU A 35 3.51 12.55 5.80
C LEU A 35 4.30 13.79 6.31
N PRO A 36 5.39 14.18 5.64
CA PRO A 36 6.10 15.42 5.95
C PRO A 36 5.16 16.62 5.90
N GLN A 37 5.30 17.53 6.86
CA GLN A 37 4.49 18.75 6.91
C GLN A 37 4.62 19.55 5.62
N GLY A 38 3.50 20.03 5.10
CA GLY A 38 3.44 20.85 3.90
C GLY A 38 3.55 20.08 2.59
N VAL A 39 3.86 18.77 2.57
CA VAL A 39 3.97 18.00 1.32
C VAL A 39 2.67 18.01 0.52
N THR A 40 1.53 17.93 1.20
CA THR A 40 0.21 17.90 0.57
C THR A 40 -0.18 19.20 -0.13
N THR A 41 0.47 20.31 0.22
CA THR A 41 0.25 21.63 -0.40
C THR A 41 1.17 21.87 -1.58
N THR A 42 2.19 21.05 -1.79
CA THR A 42 3.10 21.18 -2.93
C THR A 42 2.39 20.93 -4.25
N ARG A 43 2.83 21.65 -5.29
CA ARG A 43 2.24 21.54 -6.63
C ARG A 43 2.35 20.11 -7.19
N TRP A 44 3.51 19.47 -7.04
CA TRP A 44 3.72 18.11 -7.53
C TRP A 44 2.77 17.11 -6.88
N TYR A 45 2.59 17.18 -5.52
CA TYR A 45 1.72 16.27 -4.79
C TYR A 45 0.26 16.45 -5.21
N ARG A 46 -0.20 17.69 -5.38
CA ARG A 46 -1.57 17.99 -5.81
C ARG A 46 -1.85 17.47 -7.23
N ILE A 47 -0.92 17.66 -8.17
CA ILE A 47 -1.06 17.13 -9.53
C ILE A 47 -1.05 15.60 -9.50
N TYR A 48 -0.09 15.01 -8.79
CA TYR A 48 0.01 13.56 -8.64
C TYR A 48 -1.28 12.96 -8.04
N SER A 49 -1.77 13.52 -6.94
CA SER A 49 -3.01 13.05 -6.30
C SER A 49 -4.21 13.19 -7.23
N ALA A 50 -4.30 14.29 -8.00
CA ALA A 50 -5.35 14.43 -9.00
C ALA A 50 -5.27 13.34 -10.07
N CYS A 51 -4.08 13.03 -10.59
CA CYS A 51 -3.90 11.92 -11.54
C CYS A 51 -4.32 10.57 -10.95
N VAL A 52 -3.99 10.30 -9.68
CA VAL A 52 -4.42 9.08 -8.97
C VAL A 52 -5.94 9.03 -8.84
N VAL A 53 -6.58 10.13 -8.45
CA VAL A 53 -8.06 10.21 -8.34
C VAL A 53 -8.73 9.95 -9.69
N TRP A 54 -8.21 10.53 -10.77
CA TRP A 54 -8.72 10.26 -12.11
C TRP A 54 -8.50 8.82 -12.56
N ALA A 55 -7.37 8.21 -12.22
CA ALA A 55 -7.12 6.78 -12.46
C ALA A 55 -8.16 5.91 -11.73
N ILE A 56 -8.45 6.20 -10.47
CA ILE A 56 -9.47 5.51 -9.67
C ILE A 56 -10.85 5.64 -10.33
N ALA A 57 -11.24 6.86 -10.71
CA ALA A 57 -12.53 7.09 -11.35
C ALA A 57 -12.66 6.30 -12.67
N ALA A 58 -11.60 6.29 -13.47
CA ALA A 58 -11.58 5.54 -14.73
C ALA A 58 -11.71 4.02 -14.49
N GLU A 59 -11.02 3.47 -13.48
CA GLU A 59 -11.13 2.05 -13.11
C GLU A 59 -12.55 1.69 -12.67
N ILE A 60 -13.17 2.48 -11.80
CA ILE A 60 -14.54 2.24 -11.32
C ILE A 60 -15.53 2.28 -12.49
N ILE A 61 -15.43 3.31 -13.35
CA ILE A 61 -16.31 3.45 -14.53
C ILE A 61 -16.13 2.27 -15.49
N TRP A 62 -14.89 1.87 -15.73
CA TRP A 62 -14.61 0.75 -16.63
C TRP A 62 -15.13 -0.57 -16.08
N ILE A 63 -14.81 -0.89 -14.81
CA ILE A 63 -15.21 -2.18 -14.20
C ILE A 63 -16.73 -2.27 -14.06
N GLY A 64 -17.39 -1.18 -13.63
CA GLY A 64 -18.84 -1.10 -13.54
C GLY A 64 -19.52 -1.12 -14.91
N GLY A 65 -18.99 -0.40 -15.90
CA GLY A 65 -19.46 -0.39 -17.27
C GLY A 65 -19.34 -1.76 -17.93
N ALA A 66 -18.22 -2.45 -17.80
CA ALA A 66 -18.03 -3.80 -18.30
C ALA A 66 -19.03 -4.79 -17.67
N ALA A 67 -19.27 -4.68 -16.36
CA ALA A 67 -20.26 -5.49 -15.66
C ALA A 67 -21.69 -5.25 -16.16
N SER A 68 -22.06 -4.00 -16.42
CA SER A 68 -23.40 -3.64 -16.94
C SER A 68 -23.63 -4.16 -18.35
N LEU A 69 -22.56 -4.32 -19.14
CA LEU A 69 -22.60 -4.89 -20.50
C LEU A 69 -22.42 -6.40 -20.51
N GLY A 70 -22.20 -7.04 -19.36
CA GLY A 70 -21.96 -8.49 -19.26
C GLY A 70 -20.63 -8.93 -19.89
N ILE A 71 -19.65 -8.04 -20.06
CA ILE A 71 -18.34 -8.34 -20.63
C ILE A 71 -17.25 -8.42 -19.55
N ALA A 72 -16.17 -9.15 -19.84
CA ALA A 72 -15.03 -9.21 -18.95
C ALA A 72 -14.27 -7.87 -18.97
N SER A 73 -14.03 -7.29 -17.79
CA SER A 73 -13.27 -6.05 -17.64
C SER A 73 -11.75 -6.25 -17.69
N HIS A 74 -11.24 -7.48 -17.46
CA HIS A 74 -9.81 -7.82 -17.47
C HIS A 74 -9.59 -9.05 -18.37
N PHE A 75 -8.39 -9.17 -18.91
CA PHE A 75 -8.00 -10.26 -19.83
C PHE A 75 -8.92 -10.37 -21.06
N ASN A 76 -9.57 -9.28 -21.44
CA ASN A 76 -10.48 -9.27 -22.57
C ASN A 76 -9.74 -8.73 -23.80
N GLU A 77 -9.28 -9.63 -24.64
CA GLU A 77 -8.61 -9.35 -25.91
C GLU A 77 -9.48 -9.73 -27.12
N SER A 78 -10.80 -9.86 -26.92
CA SER A 78 -11.74 -10.26 -28.00
C SER A 78 -11.83 -9.25 -29.13
N SER A 79 -11.35 -8.03 -28.93
CA SER A 79 -11.16 -7.03 -29.97
C SER A 79 -9.93 -6.16 -29.68
N PRO A 80 -9.32 -5.51 -30.71
CA PRO A 80 -8.21 -4.60 -30.51
C PRO A 80 -8.51 -3.48 -29.52
N ILE A 81 -9.73 -2.95 -29.54
CA ILE A 81 -10.17 -1.87 -28.63
C ILE A 81 -10.16 -2.35 -27.18
N LEU A 82 -10.75 -3.53 -26.90
CA LEU A 82 -10.80 -4.09 -25.56
C LEU A 82 -9.40 -4.44 -25.04
N GLY A 83 -8.54 -4.97 -25.90
CA GLY A 83 -7.13 -5.22 -25.56
C GLY A 83 -6.36 -3.94 -25.20
N TRP A 84 -6.55 -2.85 -25.94
CA TRP A 84 -5.97 -1.57 -25.60
C TRP A 84 -6.52 -0.98 -24.30
N THR A 85 -7.84 -1.07 -24.10
CA THR A 85 -8.47 -0.63 -22.85
C THR A 85 -7.94 -1.42 -21.66
N TYR A 86 -7.78 -2.72 -21.77
CA TYR A 86 -7.19 -3.56 -20.72
C TYR A 86 -5.76 -3.13 -20.35
N ARG A 87 -4.91 -2.84 -21.36
CA ARG A 87 -3.54 -2.36 -21.11
C ARG A 87 -3.53 -0.97 -20.46
N LEU A 88 -4.41 -0.08 -20.92
CA LEU A 88 -4.56 1.26 -20.32
C LEU A 88 -4.97 1.15 -18.84
N MET A 89 -5.98 0.32 -18.53
CA MET A 89 -6.42 0.07 -17.14
C MET A 89 -5.27 -0.51 -16.30
N GLY A 90 -4.47 -1.43 -16.84
CA GLY A 90 -3.26 -1.92 -16.18
C GLY A 90 -2.27 -0.80 -15.81
N GLY A 91 -2.06 0.17 -16.71
CA GLY A 91 -1.25 1.36 -16.44
C GLY A 91 -1.84 2.26 -15.36
N LEU A 92 -3.16 2.46 -15.36
CA LEU A 92 -3.88 3.23 -14.34
C LEU A 92 -3.84 2.53 -12.97
N ALA A 93 -3.94 1.21 -12.94
CA ALA A 93 -3.78 0.42 -11.71
C ALA A 93 -2.37 0.54 -11.12
N VAL A 94 -1.32 0.58 -11.96
CA VAL A 94 0.05 0.87 -11.50
C VAL A 94 0.16 2.29 -10.95
N LEU A 95 -0.44 3.28 -11.60
CA LEU A 95 -0.47 4.66 -11.11
C LEU A 95 -1.22 4.75 -9.76
N LEU A 96 -2.38 4.13 -9.65
CA LEU A 96 -3.15 4.06 -8.40
C LEU A 96 -2.32 3.45 -7.28
N THR A 97 -1.73 2.27 -7.48
CA THR A 97 -0.96 1.57 -6.45
C THR A 97 0.37 2.26 -6.13
N SER A 98 0.90 3.09 -7.04
CA SER A 98 2.10 3.89 -6.77
C SER A 98 1.92 4.87 -5.60
N SER A 99 0.69 5.20 -5.22
CA SER A 99 0.41 6.03 -4.04
C SER A 99 0.90 5.37 -2.75
N ALA A 100 0.84 4.05 -2.63
CA ALA A 100 1.46 3.33 -1.51
C ALA A 100 2.98 3.52 -1.51
N LEU A 101 3.65 3.38 -2.66
CA LEU A 101 5.10 3.60 -2.77
C LEU A 101 5.49 5.02 -2.36
N VAL A 102 4.79 6.04 -2.89
CA VAL A 102 5.06 7.45 -2.59
C VAL A 102 4.88 7.72 -1.09
N TYR A 103 3.79 7.26 -0.49
CA TYR A 103 3.55 7.40 0.94
C TYR A 103 4.63 6.68 1.76
N GLY A 104 4.97 5.44 1.40
CA GLY A 104 6.00 4.66 2.09
C GLY A 104 7.34 5.38 2.11
N ILE A 105 7.80 5.90 0.95
CA ILE A 105 9.06 6.66 0.85
C ILE A 105 8.98 7.95 1.66
N LEU A 106 7.90 8.70 1.56
CA LEU A 106 7.74 9.97 2.27
C LEU A 106 7.72 9.76 3.79
N ILE A 107 7.01 8.75 4.30
CA ILE A 107 6.96 8.42 5.72
C ILE A 107 8.34 7.97 6.23
N LEU A 108 9.02 7.08 5.51
CA LEU A 108 10.37 6.63 5.88
C LEU A 108 11.36 7.79 5.97
N ARG A 109 11.29 8.72 5.03
CA ARG A 109 12.17 9.90 4.97
C ARG A 109 11.73 11.06 5.88
N ASN A 110 10.56 11.00 6.53
CA ASN A 110 10.10 12.06 7.41
C ASN A 110 10.83 12.02 8.77
N PRO A 111 11.78 12.92 9.07
CA PRO A 111 12.50 12.91 10.34
C PRO A 111 11.61 13.35 11.52
N ASN A 112 10.53 14.08 11.21
CA ASN A 112 9.62 14.66 12.22
C ASN A 112 8.41 13.77 12.52
N SER A 113 8.38 12.54 11.99
CA SER A 113 7.34 11.59 12.35
C SER A 113 7.49 11.21 13.82
N ARG A 114 6.45 11.42 14.63
CA ARG A 114 6.43 11.04 16.06
C ARG A 114 6.17 9.55 16.29
N LEU A 115 6.43 8.73 15.28
CA LEU A 115 6.25 7.28 15.33
C LEU A 115 7.45 6.62 16.04
N ASP A 116 7.17 5.54 16.74
CA ASP A 116 8.23 4.62 17.15
C ASP A 116 9.05 4.16 15.93
N PRO A 117 10.38 4.09 16.00
CA PRO A 117 11.20 3.74 14.84
C PRO A 117 10.86 2.40 14.19
N ALA A 118 10.54 1.38 14.99
CA ALA A 118 10.18 0.05 14.48
C ALA A 118 8.81 0.09 13.79
N PHE A 119 7.85 0.78 14.38
CA PHE A 119 6.53 0.96 13.78
C PHE A 119 6.60 1.80 12.50
N LYS A 120 7.38 2.90 12.50
CA LYS A 120 7.64 3.70 11.30
C LYS A 120 8.20 2.87 10.16
N LEU A 121 9.21 2.03 10.48
CA LEU A 121 9.81 1.14 9.50
C LEU A 121 8.78 0.15 8.94
N SER A 122 7.95 -0.45 9.79
CA SER A 122 6.93 -1.41 9.37
C SER A 122 5.85 -0.76 8.47
N VAL A 123 5.40 0.46 8.79
CA VAL A 123 4.48 1.23 7.94
C VAL A 123 5.11 1.52 6.58
N GLY A 124 6.33 2.04 6.57
CA GLY A 124 7.00 2.40 5.32
C GLY A 124 7.31 1.18 4.45
N LEU A 125 7.82 0.10 5.04
CA LEU A 125 8.07 -1.16 4.32
C LEU A 125 6.78 -1.81 3.84
N GLY A 126 5.73 -1.83 4.67
CA GLY A 126 4.43 -2.36 4.27
C GLY A 126 3.88 -1.66 3.02
N LEU A 127 3.96 -0.34 2.99
CA LEU A 127 3.53 0.47 1.85
C LEU A 127 4.39 0.23 0.59
N VAL A 128 5.72 0.22 0.73
CA VAL A 128 6.64 -0.04 -0.40
C VAL A 128 6.43 -1.46 -0.95
N LEU A 129 6.33 -2.45 -0.07
CA LEU A 129 6.11 -3.84 -0.47
C LEU A 129 4.73 -4.04 -1.09
N THR A 130 3.70 -3.33 -0.64
CA THR A 130 2.39 -3.33 -1.30
C THR A 130 2.54 -2.98 -2.78
N PHE A 131 3.23 -1.91 -3.13
CA PHE A 131 3.43 -1.55 -4.53
C PHE A 131 4.27 -2.59 -5.28
N VAL A 132 5.45 -2.92 -4.77
CA VAL A 132 6.40 -3.79 -5.47
C VAL A 132 5.80 -5.19 -5.72
N LEU A 133 5.22 -5.80 -4.68
CA LEU A 133 4.67 -7.15 -4.80
C LEU A 133 3.38 -7.16 -5.64
N THR A 134 2.52 -6.14 -5.50
CA THR A 134 1.30 -6.03 -6.31
C THR A 134 1.63 -5.93 -7.79
N VAL A 135 2.57 -5.04 -8.17
CA VAL A 135 2.98 -4.89 -9.57
C VAL A 135 3.63 -6.17 -10.09
N ALA A 136 4.47 -6.83 -9.30
CA ALA A 136 5.11 -8.08 -9.70
C ALA A 136 4.08 -9.20 -9.95
N VAL A 137 3.15 -9.41 -9.02
CA VAL A 137 2.13 -10.48 -9.17
C VAL A 137 1.11 -10.13 -10.25
N ALA A 138 0.63 -8.88 -10.31
CA ALA A 138 -0.30 -8.44 -11.36
C ALA A 138 0.34 -8.49 -12.75
N GLY A 139 1.60 -8.07 -12.86
CA GLY A 139 2.36 -8.18 -14.10
C GLY A 139 2.54 -9.64 -14.56
N TYR A 140 2.81 -10.54 -13.63
CA TYR A 140 2.86 -11.97 -13.94
C TYR A 140 1.50 -12.49 -14.43
N MET A 141 0.40 -12.17 -13.72
CA MET A 141 -0.97 -12.54 -14.15
C MET A 141 -1.30 -12.01 -15.54
N ALA A 142 -0.95 -10.76 -15.83
CA ALA A 142 -1.20 -10.15 -17.14
C ALA A 142 -0.48 -10.89 -18.27
N ASN A 143 0.77 -11.29 -18.03
CA ASN A 143 1.56 -12.04 -19.02
C ASN A 143 1.14 -13.52 -19.14
N SER A 144 0.54 -14.11 -18.09
CA SER A 144 0.05 -15.48 -18.10
C SER A 144 -1.36 -15.62 -18.72
N GLY A 145 -1.97 -14.50 -19.12
CA GLY A 145 -3.32 -14.50 -19.69
C GLY A 145 -4.44 -14.87 -18.70
N GLY A 146 -4.15 -14.89 -17.40
CA GLY A 146 -5.13 -15.24 -16.38
C GLY A 146 -4.54 -15.38 -14.97
N HIS A 147 -5.37 -15.85 -14.06
CA HIS A 147 -5.00 -15.95 -12.63
C HIS A 147 -4.82 -17.39 -12.15
N PHE A 148 -5.05 -18.39 -13.00
CA PHE A 148 -4.86 -19.79 -12.64
C PHE A 148 -3.51 -20.32 -13.07
N VAL A 149 -2.93 -21.20 -12.25
CA VAL A 149 -1.67 -21.89 -12.52
C VAL A 149 -1.87 -23.39 -12.36
N GLY A 150 -1.51 -24.14 -13.40
CA GLY A 150 -1.73 -25.58 -13.48
C GLY A 150 -3.09 -25.93 -14.12
N ILE A 151 -3.40 -27.21 -14.13
CA ILE A 151 -4.61 -27.75 -14.75
C ILE A 151 -5.63 -28.02 -13.64
N SER A 152 -6.82 -27.41 -13.75
CA SER A 152 -7.95 -27.80 -12.90
C SER A 152 -8.37 -29.22 -13.27
N SER A 153 -8.32 -30.13 -12.30
CA SER A 153 -8.77 -31.51 -12.46
C SER A 153 -10.23 -31.73 -12.10
N THR A 154 -10.84 -30.75 -11.46
CA THR A 154 -12.19 -30.84 -10.90
C THR A 154 -12.95 -29.54 -11.04
N ASN A 155 -14.29 -29.61 -11.10
CA ASN A 155 -15.18 -28.47 -10.93
C ASN A 155 -15.39 -28.15 -9.43
N ALA A 156 -14.34 -28.27 -8.61
CA ALA A 156 -14.44 -28.03 -7.18
C ALA A 156 -14.88 -26.58 -6.90
N PRO A 157 -15.82 -26.37 -5.99
CA PRO A 157 -16.24 -25.03 -5.63
C PRO A 157 -15.05 -24.27 -5.03
N GLY A 158 -14.89 -23.01 -5.43
CA GLY A 158 -13.85 -22.15 -4.89
C GLY A 158 -14.00 -21.92 -3.39
N ALA A 159 -12.96 -21.35 -2.76
CA ALA A 159 -12.98 -20.98 -1.35
C ALA A 159 -14.19 -20.06 -1.05
N PRO A 160 -14.90 -20.27 0.07
CA PRO A 160 -16.01 -19.41 0.45
C PRO A 160 -15.61 -17.94 0.44
N LEU A 161 -16.51 -17.05 0.09
CA LEU A 161 -16.37 -15.59 0.05
C LEU A 161 -15.41 -15.09 -1.06
N MET A 162 -14.19 -15.65 -1.17
CA MET A 162 -13.16 -15.17 -2.10
C MET A 162 -13.23 -15.85 -3.47
N GLY A 163 -13.78 -17.05 -3.55
CA GLY A 163 -13.88 -17.84 -4.77
C GLY A 163 -12.52 -18.31 -5.31
N TRP A 164 -11.50 -18.41 -4.46
CA TRP A 164 -10.16 -18.89 -4.85
C TRP A 164 -10.19 -20.39 -5.16
N ALA A 165 -9.43 -20.79 -6.15
CA ALA A 165 -9.29 -22.21 -6.48
C ALA A 165 -8.72 -23.01 -5.30
N ARG A 166 -9.17 -24.25 -5.15
CA ARG A 166 -8.75 -25.14 -4.05
C ARG A 166 -7.99 -26.36 -4.53
N ASP A 167 -8.04 -26.62 -5.81
CA ASP A 167 -7.50 -27.81 -6.48
C ASP A 167 -6.30 -27.50 -7.40
N HIS A 168 -6.02 -26.22 -7.63
CA HIS A 168 -4.88 -25.77 -8.44
C HIS A 168 -4.38 -24.41 -7.95
N GLY A 169 -3.28 -23.90 -8.54
CA GLY A 169 -2.72 -22.61 -8.17
C GLY A 169 -3.62 -21.44 -8.56
N ASP A 170 -3.75 -20.45 -7.66
CA ASP A 170 -4.53 -19.24 -7.88
C ASP A 170 -3.73 -18.00 -7.50
N LEU A 171 -3.31 -17.25 -8.51
CA LEU A 171 -2.50 -16.04 -8.35
C LEU A 171 -3.23 -14.89 -7.63
N ARG A 172 -4.55 -15.00 -7.46
CA ARG A 172 -5.31 -14.05 -6.65
C ARG A 172 -4.93 -14.12 -5.17
N VAL A 173 -4.47 -15.29 -4.70
CA VAL A 173 -3.99 -15.46 -3.32
C VAL A 173 -2.75 -14.61 -3.05
N PRO A 174 -1.61 -14.81 -3.75
CA PRO A 174 -0.45 -13.94 -3.55
C PRO A 174 -0.73 -12.48 -3.89
N HIS A 175 -1.62 -12.19 -4.85
CA HIS A 175 -2.04 -10.82 -5.14
C HIS A 175 -2.76 -10.16 -3.95
N PHE A 176 -3.64 -10.91 -3.28
CA PHE A 176 -4.30 -10.44 -2.06
C PHE A 176 -3.29 -10.10 -0.96
N PHE A 177 -2.35 -11.00 -0.66
CA PHE A 177 -1.33 -10.72 0.35
C PHE A 177 -0.40 -9.57 -0.05
N ALA A 178 -0.08 -9.43 -1.33
CA ALA A 178 0.68 -8.31 -1.86
C ALA A 178 -0.02 -6.97 -1.62
N THR A 179 -1.29 -6.86 -2.03
CA THR A 179 -2.08 -5.63 -1.86
C THR A 179 -2.35 -5.28 -0.41
N HIS A 180 -2.39 -6.28 0.47
CA HIS A 180 -2.63 -6.10 1.90
C HIS A 180 -1.36 -6.08 2.76
N ALA A 181 -0.16 -6.07 2.17
CA ALA A 181 1.09 -5.91 2.90
C ALA A 181 1.12 -4.62 3.76
N MET A 182 0.49 -3.54 3.25
CA MET A 182 0.31 -2.28 3.97
C MET A 182 -0.56 -2.38 5.24
N HIS A 183 -1.28 -3.47 5.44
CA HIS A 183 -2.07 -3.75 6.62
C HIS A 183 -1.35 -4.72 7.56
N PHE A 184 -0.91 -5.86 7.03
CA PHE A 184 -0.30 -6.92 7.84
C PHE A 184 1.04 -6.50 8.44
N ILE A 185 1.92 -5.88 7.65
CA ILE A 185 3.27 -5.52 8.12
C ILE A 185 3.22 -4.45 9.22
N PRO A 186 2.45 -3.35 9.08
CA PRO A 186 2.28 -2.39 10.19
C PRO A 186 1.59 -2.99 11.41
N ALA A 187 0.60 -3.87 11.23
CA ALA A 187 -0.04 -4.55 12.35
C ALA A 187 0.95 -5.38 13.15
N PHE A 188 1.78 -6.18 12.51
CA PHE A 188 2.86 -6.92 13.18
C PHE A 188 3.90 -5.99 13.80
N GLY A 189 4.29 -4.90 13.12
CA GLY A 189 5.20 -3.89 13.67
C GLY A 189 4.67 -3.21 14.92
N PHE A 190 3.38 -2.91 14.95
CA PHE A 190 2.69 -2.37 16.12
C PHE A 190 2.71 -3.35 17.29
N LEU A 191 2.34 -4.61 17.06
CA LEU A 191 2.37 -5.65 18.07
C LEU A 191 3.79 -5.90 18.61
N ALA A 192 4.78 -5.90 17.73
CA ALA A 192 6.18 -6.01 18.13
C ALA A 192 6.63 -4.83 18.99
N ALA A 193 6.23 -3.61 18.64
CA ALA A 193 6.52 -2.40 19.42
C ALA A 193 5.89 -2.44 20.83
N LEU A 194 4.72 -3.06 20.98
CA LEU A 194 4.06 -3.27 22.27
C LEU A 194 4.72 -4.36 23.09
N ALA A 195 5.17 -5.45 22.44
CA ALA A 195 5.72 -6.61 23.12
C ALA A 195 7.20 -6.43 23.53
N LEU A 196 7.96 -5.63 22.77
CA LEU A 196 9.36 -5.41 23.05
C LEU A 196 9.52 -4.25 24.03
N PRO A 197 10.14 -4.47 25.22
CA PRO A 197 10.35 -3.39 26.16
C PRO A 197 11.22 -2.32 25.49
N HIS A 198 10.75 -1.08 25.53
CA HIS A 198 11.50 0.11 25.08
C HIS A 198 12.84 0.10 25.83
N ARG A 199 13.92 -0.31 25.16
CA ARG A 199 15.25 0.06 25.61
C ARG A 199 15.29 1.60 25.57
N ARG A 200 14.98 2.23 26.72
CA ARG A 200 15.28 3.64 26.91
C ARG A 200 16.73 3.78 26.51
N ARG A 201 17.00 4.45 25.39
CA ARG A 201 18.33 5.01 25.13
C ARG A 201 18.57 5.95 26.31
N THR A 202 19.24 5.45 27.35
CA THR A 202 19.85 6.32 28.34
C THR A 202 20.77 7.22 27.53
N ALA A 203 20.42 8.48 27.44
CA ALA A 203 21.33 9.48 26.91
C ALA A 203 22.66 9.25 27.62
N PRO A 204 23.80 9.22 26.91
CA PRO A 204 25.08 9.16 27.60
C PRO A 204 25.12 10.29 28.63
N PRO A 205 25.60 10.03 29.86
CA PRO A 205 25.68 11.07 30.87
C PRO A 205 26.44 12.25 30.24
N LEU A 206 25.80 13.41 30.26
CA LEU A 206 26.47 14.66 29.86
C LEU A 206 27.83 14.66 30.55
N ALA A 207 28.89 14.55 29.75
CA ALA A 207 30.23 14.70 30.25
C ALA A 207 30.27 16.01 31.06
N SER A 208 30.53 15.90 32.38
CA SER A 208 30.65 17.02 33.26
C SER A 208 31.64 18.01 32.63
N ALA A 209 31.16 19.20 32.36
CA ALA A 209 32.01 20.28 31.86
C ALA A 209 33.24 20.42 32.80
N PRO A 210 34.45 20.55 32.25
CA PRO A 210 35.64 20.76 33.09
C PRO A 210 35.45 22.01 33.94
N SER A 211 35.59 21.86 35.27
CA SER A 211 35.54 22.95 36.20
C SER A 211 36.55 24.02 35.78
N SER A 212 36.08 25.25 35.56
CA SER A 212 36.90 26.41 35.26
C SER A 212 37.94 26.60 36.37
N PRO A 213 39.23 26.89 36.05
CA PRO A 213 40.23 27.15 37.05
C PRO A 213 39.88 28.43 37.80
N SER A 214 39.91 28.34 39.15
CA SER A 214 39.73 29.47 40.06
C SER A 214 40.80 30.51 39.80
N SER A 215 40.40 31.70 39.36
CA SER A 215 41.26 32.88 39.29
C SER A 215 41.59 33.37 40.71
N SER A 216 42.80 33.14 41.13
CA SER A 216 43.34 33.75 42.36
C SER A 216 43.50 35.27 42.19
N PRO A 217 43.12 36.11 43.16
CA PRO A 217 43.32 37.54 43.06
C PRO A 217 44.76 37.87 43.36
N THR A 218 45.46 38.47 42.38
CA THR A 218 46.78 39.04 42.55
C THR A 218 46.68 40.29 43.43
N ARG A 219 47.28 40.23 44.63
CA ARG A 219 47.46 41.39 45.50
C ARG A 219 48.46 42.36 44.84
N LEU A 220 48.01 43.54 44.47
CA LEU A 220 48.86 44.69 44.16
C LEU A 220 49.38 45.26 45.44
N ALA A 221 50.72 45.13 45.70
CA ALA A 221 51.43 45.82 46.73
C ALA A 221 51.70 47.26 46.27
N ARG A 222 51.27 48.20 47.06
CA ARG A 222 51.66 49.64 46.94
C ARG A 222 53.12 49.82 47.29
N ARG A 223 53.82 50.52 46.45
CA ARG A 223 54.81 51.57 46.83
C ARG A 223 54.78 52.66 45.78
#